data_6e36d96cb09e2165f6b7682d787f9a85
#
_entry.id   6e36d96cb09e2165f6b7682d787f9a85
#
_cell.length_a   1.000
_cell.length_b   1.000
_cell.length_c   1.000
_cell.angle_alpha   90.00
_cell.angle_beta   90.00
_cell.angle_gamma   90.00
#
_symmetry.space_group_name_H-M   'P 1'
#
loop_
_entity.id
_entity.type
_entity.pdbx_description
1 polymer ?
#
loop_
_entity_poly.entity_id
_entity_poly.type
_entity_poly.pdbx_seq_one_letter_code
_entity_poly.pdbx_strand_id
1 'polypeptide(L)'
;MVRILFFGDIVGRSGRLAVKIYLDEQDLDQYDLIIANGENTAGGKGITRDIAEELYALGIDVITMGNHVWDKKDILRFINDEKRLIRPANYPSGTPGKGFTILQSKHDEKIAFMSNLDCPFRTAELLVKEIKQVTNNIIIDFHGEATSEKLALGWFMAGKVSAIFGTHTHVQTNDARILPGG
;
A
#
# COMPACT_ATOMS: atom_id res chain seq x y z
N MET A 1 16.50 12.63 -2.32
CA MET A 1 15.02 12.79 -2.39
C MET A 1 14.43 11.47 -2.87
N VAL A 2 13.55 10.85 -2.10
CA VAL A 2 12.92 9.58 -2.47
C VAL A 2 11.77 9.86 -3.44
N ARG A 3 11.73 9.14 -4.57
CA ARG A 3 10.65 9.18 -5.55
C ARG A 3 9.86 7.90 -5.50
N ILE A 4 8.56 8.00 -5.26
CA ILE A 4 7.66 6.86 -5.17
C ILE A 4 6.57 6.99 -6.21
N LEU A 5 6.33 5.92 -6.96
CA LEU A 5 5.16 5.77 -7.82
C LEU A 5 4.14 4.91 -7.09
N PHE A 6 2.91 5.40 -6.96
CA PHE A 6 1.83 4.69 -6.29
C PHE A 6 0.64 4.47 -7.22
N PHE A 7 0.26 3.22 -7.43
CA PHE A 7 -0.97 2.84 -8.11
C PHE A 7 -2.05 2.52 -7.08
N GLY A 8 -3.17 3.23 -7.15
CA GLY A 8 -4.37 2.88 -6.39
C GLY A 8 -4.95 1.54 -6.83
N ASP A 9 -6.20 1.27 -6.46
CA ASP A 9 -6.86 -0.02 -6.70
C ASP A 9 -6.76 -0.50 -8.15
N ILE A 10 -5.96 -1.54 -8.39
CA ILE A 10 -5.84 -2.19 -9.71
C ILE A 10 -6.98 -3.19 -9.86
N VAL A 11 -7.90 -2.92 -10.78
CA VAL A 11 -9.10 -3.75 -10.95
C VAL A 11 -8.96 -4.73 -12.11
N GLY A 12 -8.91 -6.01 -11.82
CA GLY A 12 -8.97 -7.11 -12.77
C GLY A 12 -7.87 -7.08 -13.83
N ARG A 13 -8.11 -7.76 -14.94
CA ARG A 13 -7.16 -7.86 -16.05
C ARG A 13 -6.90 -6.53 -16.75
N SER A 14 -7.94 -5.72 -16.93
CA SER A 14 -7.83 -4.41 -17.59
C SER A 14 -6.94 -3.45 -16.79
N GLY A 15 -7.11 -3.41 -15.45
CA GLY A 15 -6.25 -2.62 -14.58
C GLY A 15 -4.78 -3.06 -14.63
N ARG A 16 -4.52 -4.38 -14.56
CA ARG A 16 -3.16 -4.90 -14.70
C ARG A 16 -2.52 -4.57 -16.04
N LEU A 17 -3.30 -4.67 -17.13
CA LEU A 17 -2.82 -4.31 -18.46
C LEU A 17 -2.50 -2.81 -18.55
N ALA A 18 -3.33 -1.95 -17.99
CA ALA A 18 -3.09 -0.50 -17.97
C ALA A 18 -1.80 -0.16 -17.21
N VAL A 19 -1.59 -0.78 -16.04
CA VAL A 19 -0.35 -0.62 -15.26
C VAL A 19 0.85 -1.11 -16.06
N LYS A 20 0.75 -2.28 -16.72
CA LYS A 20 1.83 -2.79 -17.57
C LYS A 20 2.19 -1.79 -18.68
N ILE A 21 1.20 -1.33 -19.45
CA ILE A 21 1.42 -0.37 -20.55
C ILE A 21 2.09 0.91 -20.00
N TYR A 22 1.60 1.44 -18.89
CA TYR A 22 2.19 2.62 -18.27
C TYR A 22 3.65 2.39 -17.89
N LEU A 23 3.96 1.27 -17.21
CA LEU A 23 5.32 0.96 -16.75
C LEU A 23 6.28 0.67 -17.91
N ASP A 24 5.80 0.03 -18.99
CA ASP A 24 6.61 -0.21 -20.21
C ASP A 24 7.06 1.10 -20.89
N GLU A 25 6.33 2.21 -20.68
CA GLU A 25 6.65 3.54 -21.23
C GLU A 25 7.49 4.41 -20.29
N GLN A 26 7.74 3.95 -19.04
CA GLN A 26 8.50 4.72 -18.05
C GLN A 26 9.96 4.27 -17.96
N ASP A 27 10.82 5.23 -17.65
CA ASP A 27 12.13 4.92 -17.09
C ASP A 27 11.96 4.58 -15.60
N LEU A 28 11.94 3.28 -15.28
CA LEU A 28 11.71 2.81 -13.91
C LEU A 28 12.86 3.17 -12.97
N ASP A 29 14.04 3.50 -13.51
CA ASP A 29 15.18 3.89 -12.68
C ASP A 29 15.01 5.25 -12.02
N GLN A 30 14.08 6.07 -12.51
CA GLN A 30 13.73 7.33 -11.86
C GLN A 30 12.97 7.17 -10.54
N TYR A 31 12.39 6.00 -10.26
CA TYR A 31 11.67 5.71 -9.02
C TYR A 31 12.52 4.89 -8.07
N ASP A 32 12.48 5.24 -6.80
CA ASP A 32 13.11 4.46 -5.73
C ASP A 32 12.28 3.24 -5.37
N LEU A 33 10.96 3.39 -5.38
CA LEU A 33 10.01 2.32 -5.09
C LEU A 33 8.71 2.53 -5.89
N ILE A 34 8.11 1.41 -6.31
CA ILE A 34 6.83 1.35 -7.00
C ILE A 34 5.87 0.51 -6.15
N ILE A 35 4.73 1.10 -5.81
CA ILE A 35 3.74 0.50 -4.92
C ILE A 35 2.42 0.36 -5.67
N ALA A 36 1.66 -0.68 -5.38
CA ALA A 36 0.33 -0.86 -5.94
C ALA A 36 -0.65 -1.44 -4.93
N ASN A 37 -1.88 -0.95 -4.93
CA ASN A 37 -2.98 -1.64 -4.27
C ASN A 37 -3.49 -2.76 -5.18
N GLY A 38 -3.28 -4.00 -4.76
CA GLY A 38 -3.56 -5.21 -5.55
C GLY A 38 -4.84 -5.94 -5.16
N GLU A 39 -5.64 -5.41 -4.24
CA GLU A 39 -6.76 -6.16 -3.65
C GLU A 39 -7.84 -6.59 -4.64
N ASN A 40 -7.95 -5.90 -5.79
CA ASN A 40 -8.98 -6.15 -6.81
C ASN A 40 -8.43 -6.79 -8.09
N THR A 41 -7.18 -7.23 -8.08
CA THR A 41 -6.47 -7.71 -9.29
C THR A 41 -6.95 -9.04 -9.83
N ALA A 42 -7.47 -9.94 -8.99
CA ALA A 42 -7.93 -11.27 -9.39
C ALA A 42 -9.43 -11.30 -9.74
N GLY A 43 -9.77 -10.69 -10.89
CA GLY A 43 -11.15 -10.66 -11.38
C GLY A 43 -12.05 -9.71 -10.57
N GLY A 44 -11.49 -8.66 -10.01
CA GLY A 44 -12.21 -7.63 -9.25
C GLY A 44 -12.18 -7.82 -7.74
N LYS A 45 -11.68 -8.95 -7.22
CA LYS A 45 -11.59 -9.23 -5.77
C LYS A 45 -10.43 -10.15 -5.44
N GLY A 46 -9.61 -9.75 -4.48
CA GLY A 46 -8.45 -10.50 -4.01
C GLY A 46 -7.29 -10.55 -5.00
N ILE A 47 -6.27 -11.31 -4.64
CA ILE A 47 -5.06 -11.56 -5.43
C ILE A 47 -4.70 -13.04 -5.34
N THR A 48 -4.07 -13.58 -6.39
CA THR A 48 -3.47 -14.92 -6.40
C THR A 48 -1.95 -14.81 -6.45
N ARG A 49 -1.23 -15.91 -6.16
CA ARG A 49 0.23 -15.95 -6.25
C ARG A 49 0.72 -15.53 -7.64
N ASP A 50 0.15 -16.14 -8.69
CA ASP A 50 0.56 -15.86 -10.08
C ASP A 50 0.39 -14.36 -10.43
N ILE A 51 -0.68 -13.72 -9.95
CA ILE A 51 -0.91 -12.30 -10.17
C ILE A 51 0.07 -11.43 -9.35
N ALA A 52 0.39 -11.82 -8.13
CA ALA A 52 1.40 -11.11 -7.35
C ALA A 52 2.77 -11.19 -8.04
N GLU A 53 3.15 -12.37 -8.53
CA GLU A 53 4.38 -12.58 -9.30
C GLU A 53 4.39 -11.79 -10.62
N GLU A 54 3.24 -11.74 -11.33
CA GLU A 54 3.05 -10.88 -12.51
C GLU A 54 3.35 -9.41 -12.17
N LEU A 55 2.80 -8.88 -11.10
CA LEU A 55 2.99 -7.49 -10.68
C LEU A 55 4.45 -7.22 -10.26
N TYR A 56 5.08 -8.14 -9.54
CA TYR A 56 6.49 -8.02 -9.18
C TYR A 56 7.41 -8.05 -10.41
N ALA A 57 7.07 -8.85 -11.41
CA ALA A 57 7.82 -8.91 -12.67
C ALA A 57 7.72 -7.60 -13.47
N LEU A 58 6.67 -6.80 -13.26
CA LEU A 58 6.52 -5.46 -13.84
C LEU A 58 7.34 -4.39 -13.09
N GLY A 59 8.00 -4.73 -11.98
CA GLY A 59 8.80 -3.80 -11.18
C GLY A 59 8.06 -3.22 -9.97
N ILE A 60 6.90 -3.76 -9.59
CA ILE A 60 6.21 -3.34 -8.35
C ILE A 60 6.98 -3.92 -7.15
N ASP A 61 7.35 -3.06 -6.22
CA ASP A 61 8.12 -3.41 -5.03
C ASP A 61 7.24 -3.84 -3.85
N VAL A 62 6.06 -3.20 -3.69
CA VAL A 62 5.11 -3.50 -2.61
C VAL A 62 3.70 -3.59 -3.16
N ILE A 63 2.99 -4.63 -2.75
CA ILE A 63 1.56 -4.78 -2.97
C ILE A 63 0.84 -4.57 -1.64
N THR A 64 -0.02 -3.55 -1.59
CA THR A 64 -0.95 -3.33 -0.48
C THR A 64 -2.28 -4.00 -0.77
N MET A 65 -2.97 -4.42 0.29
CA MET A 65 -4.28 -5.04 0.21
C MET A 65 -5.28 -4.27 1.09
N GLY A 66 -6.56 -4.43 0.77
CA GLY A 66 -7.68 -3.89 1.54
C GLY A 66 -8.62 -4.99 2.05
N ASN A 67 -9.93 -4.71 2.08
CA ASN A 67 -10.94 -5.63 2.62
C ASN A 67 -11.12 -6.93 1.81
N HIS A 68 -10.71 -6.96 0.54
CA HIS A 68 -10.75 -8.15 -0.32
C HIS A 68 -9.54 -9.08 -0.18
N VAL A 69 -8.68 -8.85 0.81
CA VAL A 69 -7.45 -9.65 1.00
C VAL A 69 -7.70 -11.16 1.08
N TRP A 70 -8.83 -11.60 1.64
CA TRP A 70 -9.15 -13.01 1.84
C TRP A 70 -10.08 -13.62 0.77
N ASP A 71 -10.49 -12.85 -0.24
CA ASP A 71 -11.46 -13.32 -1.23
C ASP A 71 -10.91 -14.42 -2.15
N LYS A 72 -9.58 -14.51 -2.29
CA LYS A 72 -8.92 -15.66 -2.94
C LYS A 72 -8.19 -16.49 -1.88
N LYS A 73 -8.68 -17.71 -1.64
CA LYS A 73 -8.08 -18.64 -0.67
C LYS A 73 -6.60 -18.95 -0.95
N ASP A 74 -6.18 -18.79 -2.19
CA ASP A 74 -4.80 -19.00 -2.61
C ASP A 74 -3.80 -18.13 -1.81
N ILE A 75 -4.20 -16.92 -1.43
CA ILE A 75 -3.36 -16.00 -0.65
C ILE A 75 -2.85 -16.63 0.65
N LEU A 76 -3.63 -17.48 1.29
CA LEU A 76 -3.25 -18.16 2.54
C LEU A 76 -2.03 -19.07 2.39
N ARG A 77 -1.68 -19.46 1.16
CA ARG A 77 -0.54 -20.34 0.86
C ARG A 77 0.79 -19.59 0.75
N PHE A 78 0.74 -18.24 0.67
CA PHE A 78 1.98 -17.49 0.43
C PHE A 78 2.11 -16.18 1.22
N ILE A 79 1.04 -15.63 1.78
CA ILE A 79 1.06 -14.31 2.43
C ILE A 79 2.03 -14.24 3.63
N ASN A 80 2.31 -15.36 4.29
CA ASN A 80 3.25 -15.39 5.43
C ASN A 80 4.71 -15.27 4.97
N ASP A 81 5.01 -15.78 3.79
CA ASP A 81 6.37 -15.87 3.25
C ASP A 81 6.69 -14.66 2.35
N GLU A 82 5.67 -14.00 1.81
CA GLU A 82 5.83 -12.84 0.93
C GLU A 82 5.94 -11.54 1.74
N LYS A 83 7.16 -10.99 1.78
CA LYS A 83 7.45 -9.77 2.54
C LYS A 83 6.98 -8.49 1.86
N ARG A 84 6.73 -8.56 0.55
CA ARG A 84 6.32 -7.43 -0.28
C ARG A 84 4.81 -7.29 -0.44
N LEU A 85 4.03 -8.23 0.13
CA LEU A 85 2.57 -8.19 0.15
C LEU A 85 2.10 -7.95 1.57
N ILE A 86 1.40 -6.84 1.78
CA ILE A 86 0.91 -6.46 3.10
C ILE A 86 -0.63 -6.39 3.13
N ARG A 87 -1.19 -6.98 4.16
CA ARG A 87 -2.62 -6.89 4.47
C ARG A 87 -2.91 -5.65 5.32
N PRO A 88 -4.18 -5.26 5.51
CA PRO A 88 -4.52 -4.25 6.49
C PRO A 88 -3.99 -4.61 7.89
N ALA A 89 -3.38 -3.62 8.55
CA ALA A 89 -2.65 -3.83 9.80
C ALA A 89 -3.55 -4.08 11.00
N ASN A 90 -4.81 -3.67 10.94
CA ASN A 90 -5.78 -3.72 12.02
C ASN A 90 -6.58 -5.04 12.10
N TYR A 91 -6.18 -6.07 11.36
CA TYR A 91 -6.66 -7.43 11.63
C TYR A 91 -6.15 -7.93 12.99
N PRO A 92 -6.90 -8.82 13.65
CA PRO A 92 -6.51 -9.36 14.95
C PRO A 92 -5.11 -9.98 14.97
N SER A 93 -4.49 -9.99 16.13
CA SER A 93 -3.21 -10.68 16.34
C SER A 93 -3.32 -12.15 15.92
N GLY A 94 -2.29 -12.68 15.27
CA GLY A 94 -2.26 -14.04 14.73
C GLY A 94 -2.89 -14.22 13.34
N THR A 95 -3.49 -13.17 12.76
CA THR A 95 -3.95 -13.22 11.36
C THR A 95 -2.74 -13.41 10.43
N PRO A 96 -2.82 -14.31 9.42
CA PRO A 96 -1.74 -14.53 8.46
C PRO A 96 -1.28 -13.24 7.76
N GLY A 97 0.00 -13.18 7.41
CA GLY A 97 0.63 -12.04 6.75
C GLY A 97 0.95 -10.88 7.68
N LYS A 98 1.51 -9.83 7.12
CA LYS A 98 1.97 -8.64 7.84
C LYS A 98 1.11 -7.42 7.51
N GLY A 99 0.96 -6.51 8.48
CA GLY A 99 0.26 -5.24 8.32
C GLY A 99 1.15 -4.10 7.85
N PHE A 100 2.47 -4.29 7.89
CA PHE A 100 3.46 -3.35 7.36
C PHE A 100 4.70 -4.10 6.88
N THR A 101 5.48 -3.44 6.03
CA THR A 101 6.82 -3.89 5.61
C THR A 101 7.78 -2.70 5.60
N ILE A 102 9.07 -2.98 5.72
CA ILE A 102 10.14 -1.99 5.59
C ILE A 102 11.06 -2.46 4.48
N LEU A 103 11.20 -1.65 3.45
CA LEU A 103 12.11 -1.89 2.34
C LEU A 103 13.22 -0.84 2.32
N GLN A 104 14.31 -1.18 1.66
CA GLN A 104 15.44 -0.30 1.41
C GLN A 104 15.28 0.30 0.01
N SER A 105 15.36 1.63 -0.10
CA SER A 105 15.36 2.33 -1.39
C SER A 105 16.69 2.13 -2.11
N LYS A 106 16.76 2.54 -3.38
CA LYS A 106 18.01 2.56 -4.16
C LYS A 106 19.11 3.43 -3.51
N HIS A 107 18.73 4.37 -2.63
CA HIS A 107 19.63 5.28 -1.93
C HIS A 107 19.88 4.91 -0.47
N ASP A 108 19.72 3.62 -0.13
CA ASP A 108 19.92 3.10 1.24
C ASP A 108 18.97 3.67 2.31
N GLU A 109 17.91 4.37 1.91
CA GLU A 109 16.90 4.85 2.85
C GLU A 109 15.88 3.75 3.15
N LYS A 110 15.60 3.52 4.41
CA LYS A 110 14.52 2.60 4.82
C LYS A 110 13.16 3.29 4.73
N ILE A 111 12.23 2.66 4.03
CA ILE A 111 10.87 3.18 3.85
C ILE A 111 9.87 2.13 4.32
N ALA A 112 8.98 2.54 5.20
CA ALA A 112 7.94 1.67 5.74
C ALA A 112 6.60 1.93 5.04
N PHE A 113 5.89 0.86 4.74
CA PHE A 113 4.55 0.87 4.16
C PHE A 113 3.59 0.15 5.08
N MET A 114 2.40 0.71 5.30
CA MET A 114 1.34 0.08 6.06
C MET A 114 -0.01 0.28 5.37
N SER A 115 -0.92 -0.69 5.55
CA SER A 115 -2.31 -0.61 5.13
C SER A 115 -3.24 -0.73 6.32
N ASN A 116 -4.39 -0.05 6.32
CA ASN A 116 -5.32 -0.01 7.44
C ASN A 116 -6.78 -0.18 7.00
N LEU A 117 -7.59 -0.82 7.86
CA LEU A 117 -9.03 -0.95 7.75
C LEU A 117 -9.69 -0.39 9.03
N ASP A 118 -10.07 -1.15 10.01
CA ASP A 118 -10.90 -0.81 11.16
C ASP A 118 -10.16 -0.09 12.30
N CYS A 119 -10.80 0.88 12.97
CA CYS A 119 -10.17 1.77 13.97
C CYS A 119 -8.74 2.24 13.55
N PRO A 120 -8.62 2.91 12.40
CA PRO A 120 -7.34 3.16 11.76
C PRO A 120 -6.44 4.08 12.58
N PHE A 121 -7.02 5.02 13.33
CA PHE A 121 -6.29 6.03 14.10
C PHE A 121 -5.38 5.40 15.15
N ARG A 122 -5.94 4.55 16.00
CA ARG A 122 -5.18 3.89 17.07
C ARG A 122 -4.13 2.92 16.51
N THR A 123 -4.51 2.15 15.50
CA THR A 123 -3.57 1.21 14.86
C THR A 123 -2.43 1.94 14.20
N ALA A 124 -2.73 3.01 13.44
CA ALA A 124 -1.71 3.84 12.81
C ALA A 124 -0.77 4.47 13.84
N GLU A 125 -1.28 5.01 14.94
CA GLU A 125 -0.46 5.61 15.98
C GLU A 125 0.51 4.62 16.63
N LEU A 126 0.04 3.42 16.96
CA LEU A 126 0.86 2.36 17.55
C LEU A 126 1.96 1.90 16.60
N LEU A 127 1.60 1.62 15.33
CA LEU A 127 2.56 1.17 14.34
C LEU A 127 3.56 2.25 13.95
N VAL A 128 3.13 3.50 13.79
CA VAL A 128 4.04 4.61 13.53
C VAL A 128 5.06 4.75 14.66
N LYS A 129 4.65 4.58 15.93
CA LYS A 129 5.58 4.61 17.06
C LYS A 129 6.61 3.47 17.01
N GLU A 130 6.19 2.28 16.61
CA GLU A 130 7.08 1.12 16.41
C GLU A 130 8.04 1.35 15.23
N ILE A 131 7.50 1.73 14.07
CA ILE A 131 8.25 1.92 12.83
C ILE A 131 9.28 3.05 12.96
N LYS A 132 8.98 4.10 13.72
CA LYS A 132 9.92 5.22 13.98
C LYS A 132 11.19 4.82 14.73
N GLN A 133 11.23 3.63 15.33
CA GLN A 133 12.49 3.10 15.88
C GLN A 133 13.47 2.67 14.77
N VAL A 134 12.98 2.52 13.53
CA VAL A 134 13.76 2.03 12.37
C VAL A 134 13.90 3.10 11.29
N THR A 135 12.82 3.86 11.00
CA THR A 135 12.80 4.90 9.96
C THR A 135 11.72 5.94 10.23
N ASN A 136 11.99 7.18 9.77
CA ASN A 136 10.99 8.26 9.72
C ASN A 136 10.25 8.33 8.38
N ASN A 137 10.70 7.62 7.36
CA ASN A 137 10.07 7.57 6.04
C ASN A 137 8.92 6.56 6.08
N ILE A 138 7.72 7.02 6.36
CA ILE A 138 6.54 6.18 6.54
C ILE A 138 5.46 6.59 5.53
N ILE A 139 4.95 5.60 4.80
CA ILE A 139 3.86 5.76 3.84
C ILE A 139 2.68 4.90 4.27
N ILE A 140 1.49 5.49 4.26
CA ILE A 140 0.25 4.81 4.61
C ILE A 140 -0.63 4.70 3.37
N ASP A 141 -1.04 3.49 3.00
CA ASP A 141 -2.21 3.25 2.15
C ASP A 141 -3.43 3.07 3.06
N PHE A 142 -4.25 4.10 3.13
CA PHE A 142 -5.49 4.05 3.90
C PHE A 142 -6.66 3.61 3.03
N HIS A 143 -6.99 2.34 3.16
CA HIS A 143 -8.09 1.72 2.45
C HIS A 143 -9.40 1.93 3.20
N GLY A 144 -10.19 2.89 2.80
CA GLY A 144 -11.41 3.29 3.51
C GLY A 144 -12.53 3.80 2.60
N GLU A 145 -13.78 3.55 2.97
CA GLU A 145 -14.96 3.95 2.21
C GLU A 145 -15.16 5.47 2.26
N ALA A 146 -15.25 6.03 3.47
CA ALA A 146 -15.64 7.42 3.63
C ALA A 146 -14.49 8.41 3.34
N THR A 147 -14.76 9.40 2.48
CA THR A 147 -13.81 10.49 2.23
C THR A 147 -13.44 11.25 3.51
N SER A 148 -14.42 11.43 4.41
CA SER A 148 -14.19 12.08 5.71
C SER A 148 -13.21 11.33 6.60
N GLU A 149 -13.22 10.00 6.59
CA GLU A 149 -12.26 9.16 7.34
C GLU A 149 -10.86 9.29 6.76
N LYS A 150 -10.73 9.28 5.42
CA LYS A 150 -9.44 9.48 4.74
C LYS A 150 -8.84 10.83 5.10
N LEU A 151 -9.63 11.90 5.04
CA LEU A 151 -9.21 13.24 5.42
C LEU A 151 -8.85 13.32 6.91
N ALA A 152 -9.69 12.75 7.78
CA ALA A 152 -9.46 12.77 9.22
C ALA A 152 -8.16 12.05 9.60
N LEU A 153 -7.87 10.87 8.98
CA LEU A 153 -6.60 10.18 9.21
C LEU A 153 -5.41 11.00 8.69
N GLY A 154 -5.56 11.64 7.53
CA GLY A 154 -4.54 12.54 6.99
C GLY A 154 -4.15 13.63 8.01
N TRP A 155 -5.13 14.34 8.54
CA TRP A 155 -4.90 15.38 9.55
C TRP A 155 -4.37 14.82 10.88
N PHE A 156 -4.85 13.66 11.31
CA PHE A 156 -4.38 13.02 12.54
C PHE A 156 -2.91 12.59 12.46
N MET A 157 -2.46 12.20 11.28
CA MET A 157 -1.08 11.77 11.01
C MET A 157 -0.17 12.88 10.49
N ALA A 158 -0.67 14.10 10.32
CA ALA A 158 0.12 15.25 9.86
C ALA A 158 1.39 15.43 10.73
N GLY A 159 2.55 15.57 10.10
CA GLY A 159 3.85 15.66 10.75
C GLY A 159 4.35 14.36 11.42
N LYS A 160 3.60 13.28 11.34
CA LYS A 160 3.99 11.98 11.92
C LYS A 160 4.47 10.97 10.87
N VAL A 161 4.05 11.14 9.61
CA VAL A 161 4.38 10.27 8.48
C VAL A 161 4.73 11.09 7.25
N SER A 162 5.35 10.48 6.24
CA SER A 162 5.81 11.18 5.03
C SER A 162 4.71 11.33 3.99
N ALA A 163 3.80 10.36 3.85
CA ALA A 163 2.68 10.44 2.92
C ALA A 163 1.52 9.51 3.33
N ILE A 164 0.30 9.89 2.93
CA ILE A 164 -0.91 9.06 3.06
C ILE A 164 -1.64 9.08 1.73
N PHE A 165 -1.98 7.90 1.23
CA PHE A 165 -2.83 7.69 0.05
C PHE A 165 -4.15 7.08 0.49
N GLY A 166 -5.25 7.55 -0.08
CA GLY A 166 -6.58 6.98 0.14
C GLY A 166 -6.97 6.06 -1.02
N THR A 167 -7.36 4.83 -0.73
CA THR A 167 -7.83 3.83 -1.70
C THR A 167 -9.25 3.36 -1.39
N HIS A 168 -9.80 2.39 -2.11
CA HIS A 168 -11.10 1.75 -2.01
C HIS A 168 -12.19 2.29 -2.94
N THR A 169 -12.43 3.58 -2.99
CA THR A 169 -13.61 4.13 -3.69
C THR A 169 -13.46 4.20 -5.22
N HIS A 170 -12.29 3.86 -5.76
CA HIS A 170 -11.96 3.88 -7.19
C HIS A 170 -12.26 5.22 -7.88
N VAL A 171 -12.23 6.32 -7.12
CA VAL A 171 -12.48 7.67 -7.60
C VAL A 171 -11.26 8.54 -7.31
N GLN A 172 -10.71 9.09 -8.36
CA GLN A 172 -9.64 10.07 -8.22
C GLN A 172 -10.21 11.38 -7.67
N THR A 173 -9.49 11.98 -6.72
CA THR A 173 -9.84 13.27 -6.12
C THR A 173 -8.77 14.31 -6.46
N ASN A 174 -9.13 15.59 -6.40
CA ASN A 174 -8.23 16.70 -6.65
C ASN A 174 -7.90 17.47 -5.35
N ASP A 175 -7.67 16.73 -4.27
CA ASP A 175 -7.43 17.27 -2.93
C ASP A 175 -6.01 17.01 -2.41
N ALA A 176 -5.09 16.62 -3.30
CA ALA A 176 -3.67 16.44 -2.98
C ALA A 176 -3.09 17.73 -2.39
N ARG A 177 -2.45 17.61 -1.22
CA ARG A 177 -1.89 18.77 -0.50
C ARG A 177 -0.74 18.34 0.41
N ILE A 178 0.09 19.31 0.74
CA ILE A 178 1.08 19.16 1.80
C ILE A 178 0.44 19.64 3.10
N LEU A 179 0.42 18.79 4.12
CA LEU A 179 -0.11 19.10 5.43
C LEU A 179 0.97 19.75 6.33
N PRO A 180 0.58 20.44 7.42
CA PRO A 180 1.55 21.01 8.37
C PRO A 180 2.47 19.93 8.92
N GLY A 181 3.78 20.19 8.83
CA GLY A 181 4.83 19.25 9.28
C GLY A 181 5.38 18.33 8.20
N GLY A 182 4.93 18.51 6.93
CA GLY A 182 5.45 17.76 5.78
C GLY A 182 4.63 16.54 5.42
#